data_ac1a0dc650a751cd3f3a1646659d8895
#
_entry.id   ac1a0dc650a751cd3f3a1646659d8895
#
_cell.length_a   1.000
_cell.length_b   1.000
_cell.length_c   1.000
_cell.angle_alpha   90.00
_cell.angle_beta   90.00
_cell.angle_gamma   90.00
#
_symmetry.space_group_name_H-M   'P 1'
#
loop_
_entity.id
_entity.type
_entity.pdbx_description
1 polymer ?
#
loop_
_entity_poly.entity_id
_entity_poly.type
_entity_poly.pdbx_seq_one_letter_code
_entity_poly.pdbx_strand_id
1 'polypeptide(L)'
;TICLVGSEMCIRDSLSRMKDQAIVCNIGHFDNEIQVERLQGEASIAHENIKPQVDRYDFPEGHSVYLLAEGRLVNLGCGTGHPSFVMSTSFCNQVLAQMDLWGSQGLYGKQVYMLPKELDEEVAMLHLNRIGAKLTTLTKDQADYIGVTQKGPFKSDSYRSVSYTHLTLPTK
;
A
#
# COMPACT_ATOMS: atom_id res chain seq x y z
N THR A 1 17.46 10.44 9.97
CA THR A 1 16.16 9.98 10.46
C THR A 1 15.11 11.02 10.14
N ILE A 2 14.19 10.75 9.35
CA ILE A 2 12.78 11.14 9.38
C ILE A 2 12.28 11.00 7.96
N CYS A 3 11.77 9.85 7.67
CA CYS A 3 10.76 9.75 6.66
C CYS A 3 9.50 10.29 7.31
N LEU A 4 9.01 11.41 6.88
CA LEU A 4 7.72 11.93 7.29
C LEU A 4 6.65 11.11 6.59
N VAL A 5 5.97 10.29 7.34
CA VAL A 5 4.71 9.67 6.92
C VAL A 5 3.61 10.69 7.18
N GLY A 6 3.24 11.40 6.15
CA GLY A 6 2.19 12.40 6.17
C GLY A 6 2.16 13.11 4.83
N SER A 7 1.05 13.70 4.47
CA SER A 7 0.86 14.50 3.25
C SER A 7 1.69 15.80 3.22
N GLU A 8 2.85 15.79 3.86
CA GLU A 8 3.75 16.93 3.89
C GLU A 8 4.74 16.82 2.74
N MET A 9 4.70 17.82 1.89
CA MET A 9 5.58 17.97 0.76
C MET A 9 7.04 18.01 1.23
N CYS A 10 7.88 17.08 0.74
CA CYS A 10 9.33 17.14 0.96
C CYS A 10 9.88 18.31 0.17
N ILE A 11 10.03 19.42 0.87
CA ILE A 11 10.58 20.64 0.29
C ILE A 11 12.11 20.54 0.17
N ARG A 12 12.67 21.30 -0.75
CA ARG A 12 14.12 21.41 -0.97
C ARG A 12 14.91 21.61 0.33
N ASP A 13 14.41 22.42 1.26
CA ASP A 13 15.08 22.71 2.52
C ASP A 13 15.20 21.51 3.46
N SER A 14 14.29 20.53 3.34
CA SER A 14 14.39 19.26 4.05
C SER A 14 15.45 18.35 3.43
N LEU A 15 15.54 18.34 2.10
CA LEU A 15 16.53 17.54 1.36
C LEU A 15 17.96 18.05 1.61
N SER A 16 18.16 19.37 1.65
CA SER A 16 19.47 19.99 1.94
C SER A 16 20.00 19.69 3.36
N ARG A 17 19.13 19.25 4.27
CA ARG A 17 19.50 18.90 5.65
C ARG A 17 19.63 17.39 5.89
N MET A 18 19.43 16.59 4.87
CA MET A 18 19.61 15.15 4.99
C MET A 18 21.09 14.80 5.14
N LYS A 19 21.33 13.64 5.75
CA LYS A 19 22.68 13.10 5.82
C LYS A 19 23.21 12.78 4.43
N ASP A 20 24.53 12.79 4.29
CA ASP A 20 25.18 12.34 3.08
C ASP A 20 24.74 10.93 2.68
N GLN A 21 24.51 10.74 1.39
CA GLN A 21 24.01 9.49 0.78
C GLN A 21 22.63 9.03 1.28
N ALA A 22 21.79 9.97 1.73
CA ALA A 22 20.41 9.65 2.05
C ALA A 22 19.66 9.21 0.79
N ILE A 23 18.84 8.18 0.92
CA ILE A 23 17.97 7.70 -0.15
C ILE A 23 16.55 8.25 0.09
N VAL A 24 16.02 8.93 -0.89
CA VAL A 24 14.69 9.54 -0.89
C VAL A 24 13.80 8.88 -1.93
N CYS A 25 12.61 8.55 -1.56
CA CYS A 25 11.62 8.00 -2.48
C CYS A 25 10.21 8.40 -2.05
N ASN A 26 9.31 8.41 -3.03
CA ASN A 26 7.90 8.66 -2.82
C ASN A 26 7.11 7.34 -2.87
N ILE A 27 6.20 7.15 -1.94
CA ILE A 27 5.21 6.07 -1.96
C ILE A 27 3.79 6.64 -2.10
N GLY A 28 3.65 7.96 -2.07
CA GLY A 28 2.41 8.66 -2.36
C GLY A 28 2.04 8.58 -3.84
N HIS A 29 0.80 8.90 -4.15
CA HIS A 29 0.28 8.75 -5.51
C HIS A 29 0.77 9.82 -6.48
N PHE A 30 1.06 11.01 -5.98
CA PHE A 30 1.42 12.17 -6.79
C PHE A 30 2.92 12.48 -6.70
N ASP A 31 3.52 12.79 -7.84
CA ASP A 31 4.93 13.17 -7.97
C ASP A 31 5.25 14.55 -7.40
N ASN A 32 4.24 15.39 -7.20
CA ASN A 32 4.38 16.72 -6.61
C ASN A 32 4.61 16.70 -5.08
N GLU A 33 4.59 15.54 -4.44
CA GLU A 33 4.93 15.40 -3.02
C GLU A 33 6.41 15.63 -2.73
N ILE A 34 7.28 15.48 -3.74
CA ILE A 34 8.69 15.87 -3.71
C ILE A 34 8.90 16.98 -4.75
N GLN A 35 9.45 18.11 -4.34
CA GLN A 35 9.68 19.27 -5.23
C GLN A 35 10.88 19.05 -6.16
N VAL A 36 10.81 18.07 -7.04
CA VAL A 36 11.90 17.69 -7.95
C VAL A 36 12.26 18.82 -8.91
N GLU A 37 11.27 19.54 -9.44
CA GLU A 37 11.49 20.67 -10.33
C GLU A 37 12.35 21.76 -9.67
N ARG A 38 12.17 22.00 -8.37
CA ARG A 38 13.00 22.97 -7.63
C ARG A 38 14.45 22.48 -7.47
N LEU A 39 14.65 21.17 -7.23
CA LEU A 39 15.99 20.59 -7.18
C LEU A 39 16.72 20.74 -8.52
N GLN A 40 16.04 20.46 -9.61
CA GLN A 40 16.58 20.53 -10.97
C GLN A 40 16.77 21.97 -11.45
N GLY A 41 15.95 22.90 -10.98
CA GLY A 41 16.03 24.32 -11.33
C GLY A 41 17.10 25.11 -10.58
N GLU A 42 17.71 24.53 -9.55
CA GLU A 42 18.71 25.22 -8.74
C GLU A 42 20.13 24.99 -9.25
N ALA A 43 20.72 26.01 -9.84
CA ALA A 43 22.05 25.94 -10.47
C ALA A 43 23.19 25.55 -9.51
N SER A 44 22.99 25.67 -8.22
CA SER A 44 23.96 25.30 -7.18
C SER A 44 23.98 23.81 -6.85
N ILE A 45 22.95 23.06 -7.28
CA ILE A 45 22.81 21.62 -7.05
C ILE A 45 23.18 20.89 -8.33
N ALA A 46 24.24 20.06 -8.27
CA ALA A 46 24.60 19.22 -9.39
C ALA A 46 23.68 17.97 -9.43
N HIS A 47 23.22 17.63 -10.64
CA HIS A 47 22.36 16.47 -10.87
C HIS A 47 23.05 15.47 -11.80
N GLU A 48 23.05 14.22 -11.42
CA GLU A 48 23.58 13.11 -12.21
C GLU A 48 22.61 11.92 -12.17
N ASN A 49 22.19 11.44 -13.33
CA ASN A 49 21.49 10.16 -13.43
C ASN A 49 22.50 9.01 -13.38
N ILE A 50 22.56 8.28 -12.25
CA ILE A 50 23.50 7.18 -12.03
C ILE A 50 23.12 5.94 -12.81
N LYS A 51 21.84 5.64 -12.84
CA LYS A 51 21.21 4.54 -13.58
C LYS A 51 19.72 4.81 -13.74
N PRO A 52 19.01 4.11 -14.61
CA PRO A 52 17.57 4.29 -14.75
C PRO A 52 16.85 4.33 -13.42
N GLN A 53 16.05 5.36 -13.20
CA GLN A 53 15.26 5.61 -12.00
C GLN A 53 16.07 5.90 -10.70
N VAL A 54 17.36 6.25 -10.82
CA VAL A 54 18.20 6.64 -9.68
C VAL A 54 19.01 7.88 -10.04
N ASP A 55 18.66 8.98 -9.41
CA ASP A 55 19.27 10.29 -9.58
C ASP A 55 20.03 10.70 -8.33
N ARG A 56 21.23 11.27 -8.52
CA ARG A 56 22.03 11.86 -7.46
C ARG A 56 21.96 13.37 -7.56
N TYR A 57 21.74 14.00 -6.43
CA TYR A 57 21.78 15.45 -6.26
C TYR A 57 22.89 15.80 -5.28
N ASP A 58 23.90 16.54 -5.74
CA ASP A 58 25.02 16.99 -4.94
C ASP A 58 24.78 18.43 -4.47
N PHE A 59 24.72 18.62 -3.17
CA PHE A 59 24.45 19.90 -2.55
C PHE A 59 25.74 20.68 -2.30
N PRO A 60 25.70 22.04 -2.36
CA PRO A 60 26.89 22.89 -2.12
C PRO A 60 27.53 22.67 -0.76
N GLU A 61 26.75 22.20 0.21
CA GLU A 61 27.20 21.88 1.56
C GLU A 61 28.10 20.65 1.65
N GLY A 62 28.31 19.93 0.53
CA GLY A 62 29.25 18.82 0.42
C GLY A 62 28.64 17.44 0.73
N HIS A 63 27.33 17.31 0.69
CA HIS A 63 26.63 16.03 0.81
C HIS A 63 25.79 15.72 -0.44
N SER A 64 25.50 14.47 -0.65
CA SER A 64 24.69 13.98 -1.77
C SER A 64 23.41 13.31 -1.28
N VAL A 65 22.33 13.41 -2.05
CA VAL A 65 21.08 12.70 -1.81
C VAL A 65 20.71 11.92 -3.07
N TYR A 66 20.26 10.69 -2.90
CA TYR A 66 19.75 9.85 -4.00
C TYR A 66 18.24 9.89 -4.05
N LEU A 67 17.70 10.32 -5.19
CA LEU A 67 16.24 10.31 -5.45
C LEU A 67 15.88 9.12 -6.34
N LEU A 68 14.90 8.34 -5.91
CA LEU A 68 14.41 7.20 -6.68
C LEU A 68 13.17 7.57 -7.48
N ALA A 69 13.07 6.99 -8.69
CA ALA A 69 11.94 7.13 -9.60
C ALA A 69 11.55 8.58 -9.92
N GLU A 70 12.51 9.52 -9.87
CA GLU A 70 12.28 10.95 -10.12
C GLU A 70 11.16 11.54 -9.23
N GLY A 71 11.03 11.04 -7.99
CA GLY A 71 9.97 11.45 -7.07
C GLY A 71 8.59 10.85 -7.34
N ARG A 72 8.46 10.01 -8.38
CA ARG A 72 7.24 9.27 -8.67
C ARG A 72 7.12 8.04 -7.77
N LEU A 73 6.00 7.35 -7.85
CA LEU A 73 5.68 6.16 -7.04
C LEU A 73 6.76 5.09 -7.17
N VAL A 74 7.59 4.92 -6.13
CA VAL A 74 8.82 4.10 -6.18
C VAL A 74 8.56 2.61 -6.43
N ASN A 75 7.47 2.07 -5.90
CA ASN A 75 7.11 0.66 -6.08
C ASN A 75 6.73 0.32 -7.54
N LEU A 76 6.40 1.31 -8.35
CA LEU A 76 6.15 1.16 -9.78
C LEU A 76 7.37 1.60 -10.61
N GLY A 77 8.05 2.67 -10.22
CA GLY A 77 9.22 3.18 -10.94
C GLY A 77 10.47 2.31 -10.77
N CYS A 78 10.73 1.85 -9.53
CA CYS A 78 11.90 1.03 -9.19
C CYS A 78 11.58 -0.44 -8.94
N GLY A 79 10.32 -0.85 -9.11
CA GLY A 79 9.85 -2.22 -8.92
C GLY A 79 8.80 -2.61 -9.96
N THR A 80 8.29 -3.81 -9.84
CA THR A 80 7.27 -4.35 -10.75
C THR A 80 5.84 -4.16 -10.24
N GLY A 81 5.67 -3.52 -9.09
CA GLY A 81 4.38 -3.42 -8.41
C GLY A 81 3.87 -4.77 -7.88
N HIS A 82 2.59 -4.82 -7.53
CA HIS A 82 1.94 -6.06 -7.11
C HIS A 82 1.52 -6.88 -8.34
N PRO A 83 1.66 -8.21 -8.30
CA PRO A 83 1.14 -9.07 -9.36
C PRO A 83 -0.36 -8.87 -9.56
N SER A 84 -0.82 -8.93 -10.81
CA SER A 84 -2.23 -8.75 -11.15
C SER A 84 -3.15 -9.73 -10.43
N PHE A 85 -2.67 -10.95 -10.17
CA PHE A 85 -3.39 -11.94 -9.39
C PHE A 85 -3.68 -11.48 -7.95
N VAL A 86 -2.70 -10.85 -7.29
CA VAL A 86 -2.88 -10.28 -5.94
C VAL A 86 -3.85 -9.11 -5.97
N MET A 87 -3.71 -8.23 -6.96
CA MET A 87 -4.62 -7.09 -7.13
C MET A 87 -6.05 -7.54 -7.45
N SER A 88 -6.22 -8.65 -8.17
CA SER A 88 -7.53 -9.24 -8.45
C SER A 88 -8.28 -9.58 -7.16
N THR A 89 -7.61 -10.10 -6.13
CA THR A 89 -8.28 -10.39 -4.84
C THR A 89 -8.82 -9.12 -4.17
N SER A 90 -8.04 -8.05 -4.21
CA SER A 90 -8.47 -6.75 -3.67
C SER A 90 -9.66 -6.17 -4.44
N PHE A 91 -9.64 -6.22 -5.77
CA PHE A 91 -10.75 -5.72 -6.58
C PHE A 91 -12.02 -6.56 -6.42
N CYS A 92 -11.91 -7.87 -6.30
CA CYS A 92 -13.06 -8.72 -5.99
C CYS A 92 -13.70 -8.36 -4.65
N ASN A 93 -12.89 -8.12 -3.61
CA ASN A 93 -13.40 -7.63 -2.32
C ASN A 93 -14.15 -6.30 -2.45
N GLN A 94 -13.62 -5.36 -3.22
CA GLN A 94 -14.28 -4.07 -3.46
C GLN A 94 -15.62 -4.25 -4.18
N VAL A 95 -15.68 -5.12 -5.18
CA VAL A 95 -16.92 -5.40 -5.93
C VAL A 95 -17.96 -6.07 -5.03
N LEU A 96 -17.56 -7.10 -4.28
CA LEU A 96 -18.48 -7.79 -3.36
C LEU A 96 -18.99 -6.85 -2.26
N ALA A 97 -18.13 -5.97 -1.74
CA ALA A 97 -18.55 -4.95 -0.78
C ALA A 97 -19.60 -3.99 -1.37
N GLN A 98 -19.40 -3.56 -2.61
CA GLN A 98 -20.38 -2.70 -3.30
C GLN A 98 -21.70 -3.43 -3.55
N MET A 99 -21.64 -4.71 -3.92
CA MET A 99 -22.83 -5.55 -4.12
C MET A 99 -23.60 -5.74 -2.81
N ASP A 100 -22.90 -5.98 -1.70
CA ASP A 100 -23.51 -6.10 -0.38
C ASP A 100 -24.17 -4.80 0.06
N LEU A 101 -23.48 -3.68 -0.06
CA LEU A 101 -24.03 -2.35 0.24
C LEU A 101 -25.26 -2.02 -0.61
N TRP A 102 -25.24 -2.36 -1.88
CA TRP A 102 -26.34 -2.12 -2.79
C TRP A 102 -27.54 -3.03 -2.49
N GLY A 103 -27.29 -4.32 -2.22
CA GLY A 103 -28.34 -5.28 -1.91
C GLY A 103 -28.98 -5.09 -0.53
N SER A 104 -28.23 -4.51 0.40
CA SER A 104 -28.63 -4.30 1.80
C SER A 104 -29.06 -2.85 2.09
N GLN A 105 -29.69 -2.19 1.12
CA GLN A 105 -30.16 -0.81 1.27
C GLN A 105 -31.05 -0.65 2.50
N GLY A 106 -30.68 0.33 3.35
CA GLY A 106 -31.41 0.64 4.60
C GLY A 106 -30.96 -0.14 5.82
N LEU A 107 -30.10 -1.15 5.69
CA LEU A 107 -29.51 -1.87 6.82
C LEU A 107 -28.25 -1.17 7.36
N TYR A 108 -27.53 -0.48 6.50
CA TYR A 108 -26.31 0.24 6.86
C TYR A 108 -26.58 1.72 7.13
N GLY A 109 -26.17 2.21 8.28
CA GLY A 109 -26.16 3.64 8.61
C GLY A 109 -24.93 4.35 8.02
N LYS A 110 -24.83 5.66 8.23
CA LYS A 110 -23.70 6.46 7.78
C LYS A 110 -22.50 6.30 8.72
N GLN A 111 -21.81 5.16 8.65
CA GLN A 111 -20.62 4.86 9.45
C GLN A 111 -19.74 3.82 8.73
N VAL A 112 -18.57 3.56 9.29
CA VAL A 112 -17.66 2.53 8.78
C VAL A 112 -18.07 1.17 9.33
N TYR A 113 -18.19 0.18 8.46
CA TYR A 113 -18.50 -1.20 8.79
C TYR A 113 -17.35 -2.12 8.41
N MET A 114 -17.16 -3.18 9.19
CA MET A 114 -16.34 -4.31 8.77
C MET A 114 -17.14 -5.18 7.82
N LEU A 115 -16.51 -5.58 6.72
CA LEU A 115 -17.13 -6.53 5.80
C LEU A 115 -17.37 -7.89 6.48
N PRO A 116 -18.45 -8.58 6.13
CA PRO A 116 -18.66 -9.95 6.54
C PRO A 116 -17.48 -10.83 6.13
N LYS A 117 -17.02 -11.72 7.01
CA LYS A 117 -15.90 -12.63 6.74
C LYS A 117 -16.17 -13.60 5.60
N GLU A 118 -17.42 -13.90 5.37
CA GLU A 118 -17.91 -14.74 4.29
C GLU A 118 -17.53 -14.17 2.91
N LEU A 119 -17.57 -12.86 2.75
CA LEU A 119 -17.14 -12.20 1.49
C LEU A 119 -15.65 -12.38 1.24
N ASP A 120 -14.84 -12.28 2.28
CA ASP A 120 -13.39 -12.52 2.20
C ASP A 120 -13.07 -13.96 1.80
N GLU A 121 -13.86 -14.92 2.32
CA GLU A 121 -13.73 -16.34 1.97
C GLU A 121 -14.19 -16.61 0.54
N GLU A 122 -15.24 -15.96 0.09
CA GLU A 122 -15.72 -16.06 -1.30
C GLU A 122 -14.63 -15.57 -2.27
N VAL A 123 -13.95 -14.44 -1.98
CA VAL A 123 -12.82 -13.99 -2.78
C VAL A 123 -11.72 -15.03 -2.83
N ALA A 124 -11.38 -15.65 -1.70
CA ALA A 124 -10.37 -16.71 -1.66
C ALA A 124 -10.80 -17.90 -2.54
N MET A 125 -12.05 -18.36 -2.42
CA MET A 125 -12.58 -19.47 -3.20
C MET A 125 -12.56 -19.20 -4.71
N LEU A 126 -12.90 -18.00 -5.14
CA LEU A 126 -12.83 -17.60 -6.57
C LEU A 126 -11.41 -17.71 -7.14
N HIS A 127 -10.37 -17.54 -6.31
CA HIS A 127 -8.97 -17.53 -6.74
C HIS A 127 -8.26 -18.88 -6.60
N LEU A 128 -8.78 -19.82 -5.76
CA LEU A 128 -8.11 -21.10 -5.49
C LEU A 128 -7.87 -21.92 -6.77
N ASN A 129 -8.84 -22.01 -7.63
CA ASN A 129 -8.72 -22.78 -8.86
C ASN A 129 -7.61 -22.27 -9.77
N ARG A 130 -7.35 -20.96 -9.76
CA ARG A 130 -6.33 -20.34 -10.60
C ARG A 130 -4.91 -20.73 -10.19
N ILE A 131 -4.70 -20.99 -8.92
CA ILE A 131 -3.40 -21.43 -8.38
C ILE A 131 -3.33 -22.95 -8.17
N GLY A 132 -4.33 -23.70 -8.61
CA GLY A 132 -4.38 -25.15 -8.44
C GLY A 132 -4.54 -25.61 -6.99
N ALA A 133 -4.97 -24.73 -6.09
CA ALA A 133 -5.19 -25.03 -4.69
C ALA A 133 -6.63 -25.51 -4.45
N LYS A 134 -6.78 -26.33 -3.41
CA LYS A 134 -8.08 -26.79 -2.94
C LYS A 134 -8.21 -26.49 -1.45
N LEU A 135 -9.40 -26.01 -1.06
CA LEU A 135 -9.68 -25.83 0.36
C LEU A 135 -9.86 -27.21 1.01
N THR A 136 -9.17 -27.43 2.14
CA THR A 136 -9.30 -28.64 2.93
C THR A 136 -10.60 -28.61 3.70
N THR A 137 -11.39 -29.69 3.64
CA THR A 137 -12.54 -29.86 4.52
C THR A 137 -12.04 -30.34 5.89
N LEU A 138 -12.24 -29.52 6.91
CA LEU A 138 -11.82 -29.82 8.27
C LEU A 138 -12.67 -30.95 8.87
N THR A 139 -12.03 -31.88 9.58
CA THR A 139 -12.76 -32.75 10.50
C THR A 139 -13.19 -31.95 11.73
N LYS A 140 -14.12 -32.51 12.52
CA LYS A 140 -14.57 -31.86 13.75
C LYS A 140 -13.40 -31.61 14.69
N ASP A 141 -12.54 -32.60 14.90
CA ASP A 141 -11.41 -32.51 15.81
C ASP A 141 -10.40 -31.43 15.35
N GLN A 142 -10.19 -31.32 14.04
CA GLN A 142 -9.34 -30.26 13.48
C GLN A 142 -9.96 -28.86 13.69
N ALA A 143 -11.23 -28.71 13.45
CA ALA A 143 -11.96 -27.46 13.64
C ALA A 143 -11.95 -27.02 15.11
N ASP A 144 -12.22 -27.96 16.03
CA ASP A 144 -12.19 -27.75 17.48
C ASP A 144 -10.77 -27.37 17.96
N TYR A 145 -9.73 -28.02 17.41
CA TYR A 145 -8.34 -27.74 17.75
C TYR A 145 -7.91 -26.30 17.38
N ILE A 146 -8.32 -25.82 16.21
CA ILE A 146 -7.97 -24.47 15.74
C ILE A 146 -9.00 -23.40 16.14
N GLY A 147 -10.09 -23.79 16.79
CA GLY A 147 -11.10 -22.86 17.31
C GLY A 147 -11.98 -22.22 16.24
N VAL A 148 -12.30 -22.96 15.16
CA VAL A 148 -13.17 -22.49 14.09
C VAL A 148 -14.32 -23.48 13.83
N THR A 149 -15.32 -23.07 13.05
CA THR A 149 -16.36 -24.00 12.59
C THR A 149 -15.86 -24.82 11.40
N GLN A 150 -16.41 -26.02 11.18
CA GLN A 150 -16.03 -26.87 10.04
C GLN A 150 -16.30 -26.23 8.66
N LYS A 151 -17.28 -25.31 8.61
CA LYS A 151 -17.74 -24.67 7.38
C LYS A 151 -17.26 -23.23 7.22
N GLY A 152 -16.48 -22.73 8.17
CA GLY A 152 -16.06 -21.33 8.23
C GLY A 152 -17.06 -20.47 9.05
N PRO A 153 -16.80 -19.18 9.20
CA PRO A 153 -15.59 -18.51 8.73
C PRO A 153 -14.32 -19.03 9.46
N PHE A 154 -13.24 -19.19 8.70
CA PHE A 154 -11.95 -19.74 9.22
C PHE A 154 -11.04 -18.71 9.85
N LYS A 155 -11.43 -17.44 9.83
CA LYS A 155 -10.68 -16.33 10.42
C LYS A 155 -11.22 -16.01 11.81
N SER A 156 -10.32 -15.77 12.77
CA SER A 156 -10.68 -15.35 14.13
C SER A 156 -11.39 -14.00 14.12
N ASP A 157 -12.10 -13.67 15.23
CA ASP A 157 -12.78 -12.38 15.36
C ASP A 157 -11.83 -11.19 15.45
N SER A 158 -10.59 -11.45 15.85
CA SER A 158 -9.52 -10.44 15.88
C SER A 158 -8.89 -10.20 14.50
N TYR A 159 -9.13 -11.08 13.53
CA TYR A 159 -8.56 -10.91 12.19
C TYR A 159 -9.23 -9.74 11.47
N ARG A 160 -8.40 -8.82 11.01
CA ARG A 160 -8.81 -7.71 10.15
C ARG A 160 -8.07 -7.82 8.84
N SER A 161 -8.79 -7.73 7.73
CA SER A 161 -8.17 -7.63 6.42
C SER A 161 -7.33 -6.35 6.37
N VAL A 162 -6.04 -6.49 6.09
CA VAL A 162 -5.06 -5.39 6.23
C VAL A 162 -5.02 -4.49 4.98
N SER A 163 -5.80 -4.77 3.95
CA SER A 163 -5.70 -4.08 2.66
C SER A 163 -5.93 -2.57 2.72
N TYR A 164 -6.56 -2.04 3.79
CA TYR A 164 -6.89 -0.61 3.88
C TYR A 164 -6.89 -0.03 5.31
N THR A 165 -6.26 -0.67 6.28
CA THR A 165 -6.29 -0.19 7.68
C THR A 165 -5.48 1.07 7.95
N HIS A 166 -4.81 1.66 6.96
CA HIS A 166 -4.00 2.86 7.14
C HIS A 166 -4.63 4.15 6.63
N LEU A 167 -5.89 4.12 6.18
CA LEU A 167 -6.59 5.31 5.70
C LEU A 167 -7.51 5.97 6.74
N THR A 168 -7.54 5.50 7.95
CA THR A 168 -8.17 6.24 9.05
C THR A 168 -7.13 7.15 9.70
N LEU A 169 -6.87 8.30 9.09
CA LEU A 169 -6.28 9.42 9.80
C LEU A 169 -7.29 9.87 10.88
N PRO A 170 -6.87 10.07 12.12
CA PRO A 170 -7.72 10.71 13.10
C PRO A 170 -7.98 12.14 12.63
N THR A 171 -9.15 12.38 12.09
CA THR A 171 -9.65 13.75 11.94
C THR A 171 -9.87 14.32 13.33
N LYS A 172 -9.02 15.28 13.71
CA LYS A 172 -9.34 16.21 14.78
C LYS A 172 -10.47 17.14 14.34
#